data_e1ec7c5038bdbf555e5c8800d24a1cd2
#
_entry.id   e1ec7c5038bdbf555e5c8800d24a1cd2
#
_cell.length_a   1.000
_cell.length_b   1.000
_cell.length_c   1.000
_cell.angle_alpha   90.00
_cell.angle_beta   90.00
_cell.angle_gamma   90.00
#
_symmetry.space_group_name_H-M   'P 1'
#
loop_
_entity.id
_entity.type
_entity.pdbx_description
1 polymer ?
#
loop_
_entity_poly.entity_id
_entity_poly.type
_entity_poly.pdbx_seq_one_letter_code
_entity_poly.pdbx_strand_id
1 'polypeptide(L)'
;MSRFFYGLYTLLPLVLKKRIMRESKLELHNIDCLPFMKQCEDNQFDLAIVDPPYGIGMDGGNVGYKGFNNFKKKGWDKAIPEQEYFEELFRISKNQIVWGGNYFGLPATRCFLVWDKGEGFYNRTYAECELAWTSFDKNTVKYKRDPLAKGDYKGKIHPTQKPINLYKWILMNYAKEGDKIFDSHLGSGSIAIACNDLGFDLVGTEIDKDYFDKANKRIELSKKQQTLF
;
A
#
# COMPACT_ATOMS: atom_id res chain seq x y z
N MET A 1 11.85 44.62 -34.81
CA MET A 1 10.62 44.80 -34.04
C MET A 1 10.04 43.46 -33.68
N SER A 2 10.35 42.98 -32.52
CA SER A 2 9.96 41.63 -32.02
C SER A 2 8.90 41.84 -30.94
N ARG A 3 7.68 41.35 -31.16
CA ARG A 3 6.60 41.44 -30.18
C ARG A 3 6.62 40.16 -29.35
N PHE A 4 6.96 40.27 -28.08
CA PHE A 4 6.74 39.25 -27.05
C PHE A 4 5.25 39.14 -26.76
N PHE A 5 4.67 37.97 -26.98
CA PHE A 5 3.36 37.61 -26.45
C PHE A 5 3.57 36.93 -25.08
N TYR A 6 3.30 37.66 -24.02
CA TYR A 6 3.07 37.06 -22.70
C TYR A 6 1.67 36.47 -22.67
N GLY A 7 1.59 35.15 -22.67
CA GLY A 7 0.33 34.44 -22.42
C GLY A 7 -0.08 34.57 -20.96
N LEU A 8 -1.22 35.26 -20.73
CA LEU A 8 -1.91 35.26 -19.44
C LEU A 8 -2.34 33.84 -19.11
N TYR A 9 -1.69 33.20 -18.13
CA TYR A 9 -2.28 32.09 -17.44
C TYR A 9 -3.38 32.61 -16.52
N THR A 10 -4.62 32.55 -17.01
CA THR A 10 -5.80 32.76 -16.18
C THR A 10 -5.84 31.65 -15.13
N LEU A 11 -5.64 32.04 -13.87
CA LEU A 11 -5.94 31.26 -12.69
C LEU A 11 -7.44 30.93 -12.72
N LEU A 12 -7.78 29.73 -13.21
CA LEU A 12 -9.09 29.15 -12.92
C LEU A 12 -9.17 28.95 -11.41
N PRO A 13 -10.21 29.47 -10.73
CA PRO A 13 -10.42 29.15 -9.34
C PRO A 13 -10.63 27.64 -9.23
N LEU A 14 -9.82 26.99 -8.40
CA LEU A 14 -10.05 25.64 -7.91
C LEU A 14 -11.37 25.64 -7.12
N VAL A 15 -12.48 25.60 -7.82
CA VAL A 15 -13.74 25.15 -7.23
C VAL A 15 -13.49 23.67 -6.94
N LEU A 16 -13.10 23.38 -5.70
CA LEU A 16 -13.21 22.05 -5.11
C LEU A 16 -14.67 21.60 -5.32
N LYS A 17 -14.95 20.98 -6.47
CA LYS A 17 -16.11 20.11 -6.57
C LYS A 17 -15.90 19.10 -5.45
N LYS A 18 -16.64 19.23 -4.37
CA LYS A 18 -16.84 18.20 -3.36
C LYS A 18 -17.39 17.02 -4.15
N ARG A 19 -16.46 16.19 -4.68
CA ARG A 19 -16.81 14.97 -5.40
C ARG A 19 -17.53 14.16 -4.34
N ILE A 20 -18.81 13.89 -4.54
CA ILE A 20 -19.51 12.91 -3.72
C ILE A 20 -18.75 11.62 -4.00
N MET A 21 -17.78 11.32 -3.12
CA MET A 21 -16.98 10.10 -3.23
C MET A 21 -17.96 8.95 -3.05
N ARG A 22 -17.93 8.02 -3.99
CA ARG A 22 -18.66 6.76 -3.82
C ARG A 22 -18.25 6.16 -2.48
N GLU A 23 -19.19 5.71 -1.68
CA GLU A 23 -18.91 4.97 -0.47
C GLU A 23 -18.15 3.68 -0.84
N SER A 24 -16.95 3.52 -0.31
CA SER A 24 -16.13 2.34 -0.55
C SER A 24 -16.62 1.16 0.26
N LYS A 25 -16.68 -0.02 -0.34
CA LYS A 25 -16.89 -1.27 0.38
C LYS A 25 -15.53 -1.86 0.80
N LEU A 26 -15.30 -1.91 2.11
CA LEU A 26 -14.14 -2.58 2.69
C LEU A 26 -14.57 -3.95 3.23
N GLU A 27 -14.08 -5.01 2.61
CA GLU A 27 -14.34 -6.40 2.98
C GLU A 27 -13.06 -7.02 3.51
N LEU A 28 -12.95 -7.12 4.84
CA LEU A 28 -11.71 -7.51 5.52
C LEU A 28 -11.90 -8.83 6.26
N HIS A 29 -10.96 -9.76 6.07
CA HIS A 29 -11.05 -11.13 6.58
C HIS A 29 -9.84 -11.48 7.44
N ASN A 30 -10.08 -12.02 8.64
CA ASN A 30 -9.03 -12.62 9.46
C ASN A 30 -8.82 -14.07 9.06
N ILE A 31 -8.07 -14.29 7.99
CA ILE A 31 -7.85 -15.61 7.38
C ILE A 31 -6.49 -15.66 6.67
N ASP A 32 -5.97 -16.86 6.45
CA ASP A 32 -4.85 -17.09 5.55
C ASP A 32 -5.23 -16.73 4.10
N CYS A 33 -4.37 -15.95 3.44
CA CYS A 33 -4.63 -15.46 2.09
C CYS A 33 -4.67 -16.57 1.03
N LEU A 34 -3.84 -17.60 1.12
CA LEU A 34 -3.77 -18.63 0.07
C LEU A 34 -5.04 -19.46 -0.04
N PRO A 35 -5.61 -20.03 1.05
CA PRO A 35 -6.91 -20.68 0.98
C PRO A 35 -8.05 -19.74 0.55
N PHE A 36 -7.97 -18.46 0.87
CA PHE A 36 -8.94 -17.45 0.41
C PHE A 36 -8.81 -17.23 -1.09
N MET A 37 -7.61 -17.01 -1.62
CA MET A 37 -7.37 -16.81 -3.06
C MET A 37 -7.83 -18.01 -3.90
N LYS A 38 -7.63 -19.23 -3.42
CA LYS A 38 -8.10 -20.45 -4.11
C LYS A 38 -9.62 -20.53 -4.30
N GLN A 39 -10.40 -19.79 -3.51
CA GLN A 39 -11.86 -19.71 -3.62
C GLN A 39 -12.33 -18.56 -4.52
N CYS A 40 -11.42 -17.65 -4.90
CA CYS A 40 -11.74 -16.53 -5.77
C CYS A 40 -11.82 -16.97 -7.25
N GLU A 41 -12.63 -16.26 -8.02
CA GLU A 41 -12.71 -16.42 -9.47
C GLU A 41 -11.48 -15.82 -10.17
N ASP A 42 -11.20 -16.28 -11.40
CA ASP A 42 -10.15 -15.70 -12.23
C ASP A 42 -10.47 -14.23 -12.53
N ASN A 43 -9.45 -13.37 -12.41
CA ASN A 43 -9.57 -11.93 -12.63
C ASN A 43 -10.67 -11.23 -11.80
N GLN A 44 -11.00 -11.77 -10.63
CA GLN A 44 -12.01 -11.23 -9.71
C GLN A 44 -11.68 -9.79 -9.26
N PHE A 45 -10.40 -9.43 -9.25
CA PHE A 45 -9.89 -8.11 -8.84
C PHE A 45 -9.24 -7.39 -10.02
N ASP A 46 -9.43 -6.07 -10.09
CA ASP A 46 -8.81 -5.25 -11.14
C ASP A 46 -7.34 -4.96 -10.85
N LEU A 47 -7.00 -4.81 -9.56
CA LEU A 47 -5.63 -4.56 -9.11
C LEU A 47 -5.38 -5.20 -7.75
N ALA A 48 -4.33 -6.03 -7.66
CA ALA A 48 -3.78 -6.46 -6.39
C ALA A 48 -2.61 -5.56 -5.99
N ILE A 49 -2.61 -5.07 -4.74
CA ILE A 49 -1.51 -4.30 -4.15
C ILE A 49 -1.12 -5.00 -2.85
N VAL A 50 -0.04 -5.74 -2.87
CA VAL A 50 0.30 -6.68 -1.80
C VAL A 50 1.71 -6.44 -1.23
N ASP A 51 1.88 -6.74 0.06
CA ASP A 51 3.15 -6.60 0.80
C ASP A 51 3.46 -7.90 1.57
N PRO A 52 3.76 -9.01 0.86
CA PRO A 52 4.00 -10.29 1.51
C PRO A 52 5.34 -10.31 2.26
N PRO A 53 5.57 -11.27 3.17
CA PRO A 53 6.85 -11.43 3.87
C PRO A 53 8.04 -11.55 2.92
N TYR A 54 9.17 -10.88 3.27
CA TYR A 54 10.40 -10.88 2.43
C TYR A 54 11.41 -11.95 2.86
N GLY A 55 11.16 -12.66 3.98
CA GLY A 55 12.08 -13.63 4.52
C GLY A 55 13.35 -13.04 5.17
N ILE A 56 13.31 -11.78 5.58
CA ILE A 56 14.46 -11.04 6.11
C ILE A 56 14.40 -10.79 7.63
N GLY A 57 13.38 -11.36 8.29
CA GLY A 57 13.23 -11.31 9.75
C GLY A 57 12.77 -9.97 10.32
N MET A 58 12.08 -9.13 9.52
CA MET A 58 11.57 -7.80 9.93
C MET A 58 10.21 -7.85 10.62
N ASP A 59 9.89 -8.97 11.26
CA ASP A 59 8.61 -9.25 11.93
C ASP A 59 8.48 -8.70 13.36
N GLY A 60 9.40 -7.84 13.78
CA GLY A 60 9.43 -7.23 15.10
C GLY A 60 10.82 -7.33 15.75
N GLY A 61 10.85 -7.12 17.06
CA GLY A 61 12.08 -7.08 17.84
C GLY A 61 12.44 -5.65 18.31
N ASN A 62 13.61 -5.52 18.91
CA ASN A 62 14.10 -4.24 19.41
C ASN A 62 14.86 -3.51 18.30
N VAL A 63 14.24 -2.50 17.71
CA VAL A 63 14.83 -1.70 16.62
C VAL A 63 15.80 -0.62 17.13
N GLY A 64 16.17 -0.61 18.44
CA GLY A 64 17.24 0.23 18.99
C GLY A 64 17.04 1.74 18.93
N TYR A 65 15.91 2.23 18.46
CA TYR A 65 15.62 3.66 18.32
C TYR A 65 14.66 4.14 19.41
N LYS A 66 15.06 5.16 20.19
CA LYS A 66 14.15 5.87 21.10
C LYS A 66 12.95 6.42 20.32
N GLY A 67 11.74 5.98 20.67
CA GLY A 67 10.49 6.43 20.03
C GLY A 67 9.85 5.44 19.06
N PHE A 68 10.48 4.32 18.75
CA PHE A 68 9.82 3.23 18.03
C PHE A 68 9.20 2.24 19.02
N ASN A 69 7.96 1.82 18.73
CA ASN A 69 7.32 0.77 19.50
C ASN A 69 8.10 -0.54 19.32
N ASN A 70 8.41 -1.20 20.43
CA ASN A 70 8.92 -2.56 20.40
C ASN A 70 7.77 -3.49 19.98
N PHE A 71 7.90 -4.14 18.83
CA PHE A 71 6.96 -5.15 18.37
C PHE A 71 7.43 -6.52 18.83
N LYS A 72 6.51 -7.33 19.36
CA LYS A 72 6.80 -8.72 19.67
C LYS A 72 7.15 -9.45 18.37
N LYS A 73 8.31 -10.15 18.37
CA LYS A 73 8.69 -10.99 17.25
C LYS A 73 7.72 -12.15 17.11
N LYS A 74 7.08 -12.30 15.96
CA LYS A 74 6.01 -13.27 15.70
C LYS A 74 6.42 -14.39 14.75
N GLY A 75 7.54 -14.24 14.02
CA GLY A 75 8.11 -15.25 13.15
C GLY A 75 7.43 -15.36 11.77
N TRP A 76 6.59 -14.40 11.40
CA TRP A 76 5.92 -14.44 10.10
C TRP A 76 6.85 -14.07 8.93
N ASP A 77 7.95 -13.34 9.17
CA ASP A 77 8.92 -12.96 8.12
C ASP A 77 10.17 -13.87 8.11
N LYS A 78 9.98 -15.19 8.34
CA LYS A 78 11.07 -16.19 8.29
C LYS A 78 11.34 -16.74 6.90
N ALA A 79 10.37 -16.66 6.01
CA ALA A 79 10.44 -17.17 4.65
C ALA A 79 9.61 -16.30 3.72
N ILE A 80 9.95 -16.32 2.44
CA ILE A 80 9.12 -15.75 1.36
C ILE A 80 7.91 -16.68 1.10
N PRO A 81 6.83 -16.16 0.49
CA PRO A 81 5.72 -17.00 0.05
C PRO A 81 6.18 -18.05 -0.97
N GLU A 82 5.51 -19.21 -0.95
CA GLU A 82 5.70 -20.26 -1.93
C GLU A 82 5.23 -19.81 -3.34
N GLN A 83 5.70 -20.48 -4.37
CA GLN A 83 5.38 -20.19 -5.77
C GLN A 83 3.86 -20.17 -6.03
N GLU A 84 3.12 -21.07 -5.41
CA GLU A 84 1.66 -21.18 -5.52
C GLU A 84 0.93 -19.90 -5.10
N TYR A 85 1.47 -19.13 -4.13
CA TYR A 85 0.90 -17.84 -3.75
C TYR A 85 0.93 -16.84 -4.92
N PHE A 86 2.02 -16.77 -5.66
CA PHE A 86 2.13 -15.86 -6.80
C PHE A 86 1.27 -16.31 -7.99
N GLU A 87 1.17 -17.63 -8.22
CA GLU A 87 0.29 -18.19 -9.24
C GLU A 87 -1.17 -17.84 -8.98
N GLU A 88 -1.64 -18.00 -7.75
CA GLU A 88 -2.99 -17.60 -7.34
C GLU A 88 -3.18 -16.08 -7.40
N LEU A 89 -2.21 -15.29 -6.96
CA LEU A 89 -2.27 -13.83 -7.04
C LEU A 89 -2.47 -13.36 -8.48
N PHE A 90 -1.73 -13.93 -9.43
CA PHE A 90 -1.84 -13.62 -10.85
C PHE A 90 -3.14 -14.13 -11.45
N ARG A 91 -3.65 -15.26 -11.01
CA ARG A 91 -4.93 -15.82 -11.47
C ARG A 91 -6.11 -14.93 -11.10
N ILE A 92 -6.17 -14.47 -9.85
CA ILE A 92 -7.33 -13.73 -9.31
C ILE A 92 -7.33 -12.24 -9.64
N SER A 93 -6.23 -11.67 -10.16
CA SER A 93 -6.12 -10.23 -10.40
C SER A 93 -5.58 -9.88 -11.78
N LYS A 94 -6.17 -8.85 -12.42
CA LYS A 94 -5.80 -8.40 -13.77
C LYS A 94 -4.43 -7.72 -13.79
N ASN A 95 -4.12 -6.95 -12.75
CA ASN A 95 -2.84 -6.26 -12.57
C ASN A 95 -2.34 -6.43 -11.14
N GLN A 96 -1.02 -6.37 -10.94
CA GLN A 96 -0.38 -6.58 -9.66
C GLN A 96 0.68 -5.51 -9.37
N ILE A 97 0.77 -5.14 -8.10
CA ILE A 97 1.85 -4.37 -7.49
C ILE A 97 2.30 -5.14 -6.26
N VAL A 98 3.53 -5.66 -6.27
CA VAL A 98 4.06 -6.54 -5.23
C VAL A 98 5.26 -5.87 -4.57
N TRP A 99 5.09 -5.39 -3.35
CA TRP A 99 6.18 -4.84 -2.54
C TRP A 99 7.21 -5.93 -2.24
N GLY A 100 8.49 -5.54 -2.18
CA GLY A 100 9.57 -6.50 -2.00
C GLY A 100 9.82 -7.38 -3.23
N GLY A 101 9.37 -6.96 -4.43
CA GLY A 101 9.51 -7.75 -5.65
C GLY A 101 10.94 -8.14 -6.03
N ASN A 102 11.94 -7.50 -5.43
CA ASN A 102 13.36 -7.86 -5.55
C ASN A 102 13.77 -9.10 -4.72
N TYR A 103 12.90 -9.59 -3.83
CA TYR A 103 13.14 -10.79 -3.02
C TYR A 103 12.51 -12.04 -3.64
N PHE A 104 11.67 -11.90 -4.67
CA PHE A 104 10.85 -12.98 -5.23
C PHE A 104 11.27 -13.28 -6.68
N GLY A 105 11.04 -14.53 -7.11
CA GLY A 105 11.28 -14.97 -8.49
C GLY A 105 10.17 -14.51 -9.46
N LEU A 106 9.84 -13.21 -9.47
CA LEU A 106 8.81 -12.65 -10.34
C LEU A 106 9.31 -12.47 -11.78
N PRO A 107 8.40 -12.46 -12.78
CA PRO A 107 8.77 -12.21 -14.18
C PRO A 107 9.50 -10.86 -14.36
N ALA A 108 10.30 -10.73 -15.42
CA ALA A 108 10.92 -9.45 -15.74
C ALA A 108 9.87 -8.37 -15.98
N THR A 109 10.10 -7.16 -15.47
CA THR A 109 9.22 -6.01 -15.66
C THR A 109 10.01 -4.74 -16.00
N ARG A 110 9.40 -3.82 -16.74
CA ARG A 110 9.90 -2.47 -16.97
C ARG A 110 9.53 -1.50 -15.86
N CYS A 111 8.49 -1.81 -15.09
CA CYS A 111 7.88 -0.87 -14.16
C CYS A 111 8.09 -1.32 -12.71
N PHE A 112 9.08 -0.74 -12.06
CA PHE A 112 9.18 -0.77 -10.62
C PHE A 112 8.64 0.53 -10.02
N LEU A 113 7.99 0.43 -8.86
CA LEU A 113 7.73 1.59 -8.01
C LEU A 113 8.82 1.63 -6.95
N VAL A 114 9.54 2.76 -6.89
CA VAL A 114 10.60 2.98 -5.92
C VAL A 114 10.08 3.93 -4.85
N TRP A 115 9.82 3.40 -3.64
CA TRP A 115 9.51 4.25 -2.50
C TRP A 115 10.80 4.71 -1.83
N ASP A 116 11.19 5.97 -2.08
CA ASP A 116 12.30 6.66 -1.44
C ASP A 116 11.82 7.19 -0.07
N LYS A 117 12.42 6.68 1.01
CA LYS A 117 12.05 7.03 2.39
C LYS A 117 12.54 8.43 2.81
N GLY A 118 13.34 9.08 1.97
CA GLY A 118 13.82 10.45 2.18
C GLY A 118 15.09 10.53 3.02
N GLU A 119 15.63 11.74 3.10
CA GLU A 119 16.95 12.05 3.69
C GLU A 119 17.12 11.56 5.13
N GLY A 120 16.03 11.49 5.90
CA GLY A 120 16.05 10.92 7.26
C GLY A 120 16.45 9.44 7.32
N PHE A 121 16.47 8.73 6.20
CA PHE A 121 16.79 7.30 6.11
C PHE A 121 18.10 7.03 5.35
N TYR A 122 18.70 8.04 4.72
CA TYR A 122 19.96 7.87 3.98
C TYR A 122 21.14 7.61 4.90
N ASN A 123 22.09 6.79 4.44
CA ASN A 123 23.32 6.41 5.16
C ASN A 123 23.04 5.74 6.52
N ARG A 124 21.94 4.99 6.63
CA ARG A 124 21.59 4.19 7.81
C ARG A 124 21.68 2.70 7.51
N THR A 125 21.57 1.88 8.54
CA THR A 125 21.56 0.41 8.43
C THR A 125 20.27 -0.15 7.81
N TYR A 126 19.23 0.68 7.67
CA TYR A 126 17.96 0.31 7.03
C TYR A 126 17.96 0.72 5.56
N ALA A 127 17.17 -0.01 4.75
CA ALA A 127 17.00 0.33 3.35
C ALA A 127 16.47 1.76 3.17
N GLU A 128 17.14 2.55 2.35
CA GLU A 128 16.78 3.94 2.01
C GLU A 128 15.52 3.99 1.14
N CYS A 129 15.28 2.93 0.36
CA CYS A 129 14.10 2.77 -0.48
C CYS A 129 13.55 1.35 -0.41
N GLU A 130 12.32 1.18 -0.84
CA GLU A 130 11.70 -0.11 -1.10
C GLU A 130 11.22 -0.19 -2.54
N LEU A 131 11.26 -1.39 -3.11
CA LEU A 131 10.88 -1.65 -4.49
C LEU A 131 9.57 -2.44 -4.53
N ALA A 132 8.62 -1.98 -5.35
CA ALA A 132 7.48 -2.81 -5.73
C ALA A 132 7.61 -3.20 -7.20
N TRP A 133 7.59 -4.51 -7.46
CA TRP A 133 7.42 -5.06 -8.79
C TRP A 133 5.99 -4.78 -9.27
N THR A 134 5.82 -4.52 -10.57
CA THR A 134 4.47 -4.37 -11.14
C THR A 134 4.31 -5.13 -12.45
N SER A 135 3.07 -5.55 -12.76
CA SER A 135 2.70 -6.14 -14.04
C SER A 135 2.46 -5.09 -15.16
N PHE A 136 2.54 -3.80 -14.83
CA PHE A 136 2.28 -2.73 -15.79
C PHE A 136 3.41 -2.54 -16.79
N ASP A 137 3.08 -2.37 -18.06
CA ASP A 137 4.05 -1.94 -19.09
C ASP A 137 4.21 -0.42 -19.08
N LYS A 138 4.92 0.10 -18.07
CA LYS A 138 5.22 1.53 -17.87
C LYS A 138 6.70 1.70 -17.52
N ASN A 139 7.16 2.94 -17.47
CA ASN A 139 8.49 3.25 -16.94
C ASN A 139 8.52 3.15 -15.41
N THR A 140 9.67 2.74 -14.88
CA THR A 140 9.95 2.81 -13.44
C THR A 140 9.82 4.25 -12.94
N VAL A 141 9.16 4.42 -11.79
CA VAL A 141 8.94 5.73 -11.16
C VAL A 141 9.34 5.72 -9.70
N LYS A 142 9.72 6.90 -9.20
CA LYS A 142 10.10 7.11 -7.80
C LYS A 142 9.07 8.00 -7.09
N TYR A 143 8.68 7.60 -5.89
CA TYR A 143 7.87 8.39 -4.96
C TYR A 143 8.62 8.62 -3.67
N LYS A 144 8.93 9.88 -3.33
CA LYS A 144 9.63 10.25 -2.09
C LYS A 144 8.60 10.54 -0.99
N ARG A 145 8.67 9.77 0.10
CA ARG A 145 7.82 10.00 1.27
C ARG A 145 8.48 9.43 2.53
N ASP A 146 8.75 10.30 3.49
CA ASP A 146 9.24 9.90 4.80
C ASP A 146 8.15 9.06 5.53
N PRO A 147 8.45 7.82 5.97
CA PRO A 147 7.51 6.98 6.71
C PRO A 147 7.08 7.57 8.05
N LEU A 148 7.82 8.55 8.57
CA LEU A 148 7.52 9.27 9.81
C LEU A 148 6.92 10.66 9.56
N ALA A 149 6.60 10.99 8.31
CA ALA A 149 6.08 12.31 7.96
C ALA A 149 4.84 12.69 8.78
N LYS A 150 4.81 13.93 9.22
CA LYS A 150 3.66 14.49 9.94
C LYS A 150 2.38 14.33 9.11
N GLY A 151 1.35 13.79 9.72
CA GLY A 151 0.07 13.50 9.07
C GLY A 151 -0.12 12.04 8.67
N ASP A 152 0.94 11.28 8.36
CA ASP A 152 0.87 9.83 8.11
C ASP A 152 1.18 9.01 9.38
N TYR A 153 2.05 9.55 10.22
CA TYR A 153 2.51 8.87 11.42
C TYR A 153 1.68 9.29 12.63
N LYS A 154 0.81 8.40 13.07
CA LYS A 154 0.06 8.51 14.35
C LYS A 154 0.42 7.36 15.30
N GLY A 155 1.68 6.89 15.25
CA GLY A 155 2.12 5.67 15.89
C GLY A 155 2.04 4.47 14.93
N LYS A 156 3.02 3.57 15.01
CA LYS A 156 3.00 2.30 14.26
C LYS A 156 2.24 1.25 15.07
N ILE A 157 1.37 0.51 14.39
CA ILE A 157 0.70 -0.67 14.93
C ILE A 157 1.25 -1.97 14.34
N HIS A 158 2.09 -1.85 13.29
CA HIS A 158 2.76 -2.95 12.60
C HIS A 158 4.23 -2.58 12.32
N PRO A 159 5.22 -3.51 12.44
CA PRO A 159 6.64 -3.18 12.29
C PRO A 159 6.99 -2.63 10.91
N THR A 160 6.39 -3.15 9.85
CA THR A 160 6.63 -2.75 8.45
C THR A 160 5.55 -1.81 7.90
N GLN A 161 4.80 -1.13 8.76
CA GLN A 161 3.71 -0.24 8.36
C GLN A 161 4.15 0.80 7.31
N LYS A 162 3.52 0.78 6.15
CA LYS A 162 3.69 1.75 5.08
C LYS A 162 2.78 3.00 5.26
N PRO A 163 3.19 4.18 4.75
CA PRO A 163 2.38 5.40 4.82
C PRO A 163 1.06 5.29 4.04
N ILE A 164 -0.02 5.87 4.55
CA ILE A 164 -1.31 5.95 3.84
C ILE A 164 -1.15 6.71 2.52
N ASN A 165 -0.37 7.81 2.50
CA ASN A 165 -0.16 8.61 1.31
C ASN A 165 0.61 7.88 0.21
N LEU A 166 1.42 6.88 0.54
CA LEU A 166 2.05 6.00 -0.45
C LEU A 166 0.98 5.19 -1.21
N TYR A 167 0.04 4.58 -0.48
CA TYR A 167 -1.07 3.85 -1.10
C TYR A 167 -2.02 4.77 -1.88
N LYS A 168 -2.31 5.97 -1.36
CA LYS A 168 -3.09 6.97 -2.13
C LYS A 168 -2.42 7.33 -3.44
N TRP A 169 -1.10 7.55 -3.43
CA TRP A 169 -0.34 7.83 -4.64
C TRP A 169 -0.40 6.65 -5.62
N ILE A 170 -0.29 5.42 -5.14
CA ILE A 170 -0.41 4.21 -5.99
C ILE A 170 -1.80 4.15 -6.62
N LEU A 171 -2.87 4.26 -5.83
CA LEU A 171 -4.24 4.19 -6.32
C LEU A 171 -4.53 5.27 -7.36
N MET A 172 -4.11 6.51 -7.13
CA MET A 172 -4.31 7.61 -8.08
C MET A 172 -3.58 7.43 -9.42
N ASN A 173 -2.49 6.65 -9.49
CA ASN A 173 -1.68 6.49 -10.70
C ASN A 173 -1.90 5.15 -11.41
N TYR A 174 -2.40 4.13 -10.70
CA TYR A 174 -2.46 2.74 -11.19
C TYR A 174 -3.86 2.13 -11.13
N ALA A 175 -4.78 2.66 -10.35
CA ALA A 175 -6.17 2.24 -10.31
C ALA A 175 -7.08 3.20 -11.10
N LYS A 176 -8.20 2.67 -11.59
CA LYS A 176 -9.26 3.42 -12.27
C LYS A 176 -10.49 3.50 -11.36
N GLU A 177 -11.34 4.48 -11.58
CA GLU A 177 -12.62 4.59 -10.86
C GLU A 177 -13.45 3.32 -11.05
N GLY A 178 -13.89 2.73 -9.95
CA GLY A 178 -14.66 1.48 -9.94
C GLY A 178 -13.83 0.20 -9.82
N ASP A 179 -12.49 0.29 -9.91
CA ASP A 179 -11.61 -0.88 -9.73
C ASP A 179 -11.80 -1.49 -8.33
N LYS A 180 -11.86 -2.82 -8.29
CA LYS A 180 -11.87 -3.61 -7.07
C LYS A 180 -10.44 -4.00 -6.71
N ILE A 181 -9.99 -3.58 -5.53
CA ILE A 181 -8.62 -3.77 -5.05
C ILE A 181 -8.53 -5.02 -4.17
N PHE A 182 -7.40 -5.71 -4.23
CA PHE A 182 -7.08 -6.85 -3.35
C PHE A 182 -5.77 -6.61 -2.60
N ASP A 183 -5.76 -6.94 -1.30
CA ASP A 183 -4.54 -7.00 -0.48
C ASP A 183 -4.51 -8.29 0.35
N SER A 184 -3.52 -9.13 0.11
CA SER A 184 -3.35 -10.42 0.77
C SER A 184 -2.74 -10.32 2.18
N HIS A 185 -2.10 -9.21 2.53
CA HIS A 185 -1.36 -9.01 3.77
C HIS A 185 -1.66 -7.62 4.35
N LEU A 186 -2.88 -7.43 4.86
CA LEU A 186 -3.43 -6.13 5.28
C LEU A 186 -2.55 -5.40 6.31
N GLY A 187 -1.89 -6.13 7.21
CA GLY A 187 -0.98 -5.62 8.21
C GLY A 187 -1.58 -4.48 9.04
N SER A 188 -1.14 -3.26 8.76
CA SER A 188 -1.64 -2.06 9.48
C SER A 188 -2.95 -1.47 8.94
N GLY A 189 -3.48 -1.97 7.84
CA GLY A 189 -4.66 -1.43 7.16
C GLY A 189 -4.45 -0.08 6.47
N SER A 190 -3.21 0.32 6.17
CA SER A 190 -2.93 1.60 5.51
C SER A 190 -3.58 1.69 4.13
N ILE A 191 -3.59 0.59 3.37
CA ILE A 191 -4.27 0.54 2.07
C ILE A 191 -5.79 0.67 2.22
N ALA A 192 -6.39 0.06 3.24
CA ALA A 192 -7.83 0.15 3.49
C ALA A 192 -8.28 1.59 3.77
N ILE A 193 -7.47 2.33 4.54
CA ILE A 193 -7.72 3.76 4.76
C ILE A 193 -7.59 4.54 3.44
N ALA A 194 -6.56 4.26 2.63
CA ALA A 194 -6.38 4.93 1.34
C ALA A 194 -7.53 4.63 0.37
N CYS A 195 -8.01 3.37 0.30
CA CYS A 195 -9.17 2.97 -0.49
C CYS A 195 -10.44 3.70 -0.02
N ASN A 196 -10.69 3.73 1.29
CA ASN A 196 -11.82 4.47 1.86
C ASN A 196 -11.77 5.97 1.50
N ASP A 197 -10.59 6.59 1.59
CA ASP A 197 -10.40 8.01 1.31
C ASP A 197 -10.58 8.37 -0.17
N LEU A 198 -10.39 7.41 -1.07
CA LEU A 198 -10.44 7.62 -2.52
C LEU A 198 -11.65 6.95 -3.20
N GLY A 199 -12.51 6.24 -2.44
CA GLY A 199 -13.73 5.61 -2.95
C GLY A 199 -13.48 4.32 -3.73
N PHE A 200 -12.42 3.56 -3.42
CA PHE A 200 -12.15 2.24 -3.99
C PHE A 200 -12.70 1.11 -3.11
N ASP A 201 -13.28 0.09 -3.72
CA ASP A 201 -13.63 -1.14 -3.01
C ASP A 201 -12.38 -1.96 -2.75
N LEU A 202 -12.26 -2.54 -1.56
CA LEU A 202 -11.12 -3.36 -1.15
C LEU A 202 -11.60 -4.67 -0.54
N VAL A 203 -10.97 -5.76 -0.97
CA VAL A 203 -10.95 -7.02 -0.22
C VAL A 203 -9.54 -7.20 0.36
N GLY A 204 -9.44 -7.43 1.68
CA GLY A 204 -8.17 -7.59 2.37
C GLY A 204 -8.17 -8.79 3.30
N THR A 205 -7.04 -9.51 3.36
CA THR A 205 -6.83 -10.62 4.30
C THR A 205 -5.68 -10.31 5.26
N GLU A 206 -5.78 -10.81 6.50
CA GLU A 206 -4.75 -10.75 7.53
C GLU A 206 -4.86 -11.97 8.42
N ILE A 207 -3.80 -12.75 8.50
CA ILE A 207 -3.79 -13.98 9.28
C ILE A 207 -3.63 -13.74 10.77
N ASP A 208 -2.85 -12.73 11.15
CA ASP A 208 -2.59 -12.41 12.55
C ASP A 208 -3.75 -11.63 13.17
N LYS A 209 -4.46 -12.27 14.09
CA LYS A 209 -5.65 -11.71 14.75
C LYS A 209 -5.38 -10.38 15.46
N ASP A 210 -4.21 -10.22 16.11
CA ASP A 210 -3.86 -8.98 16.80
C ASP A 210 -3.66 -7.82 15.82
N TYR A 211 -2.99 -8.08 14.67
CA TYR A 211 -2.84 -7.06 13.63
C TYR A 211 -4.16 -6.76 12.96
N PHE A 212 -4.97 -7.76 12.68
CA PHE A 212 -6.31 -7.58 12.12
C PHE A 212 -7.19 -6.68 12.99
N ASP A 213 -7.26 -6.95 14.31
CA ASP A 213 -8.07 -6.14 15.24
C ASP A 213 -7.55 -4.71 15.35
N LYS A 214 -6.24 -4.53 15.40
CA LYS A 214 -5.61 -3.19 15.43
C LYS A 214 -5.85 -2.42 14.13
N ALA A 215 -5.77 -3.10 12.98
CA ALA A 215 -6.06 -2.51 11.68
C ALA A 215 -7.52 -2.03 11.60
N ASN A 216 -8.48 -2.88 11.97
CA ASN A 216 -9.90 -2.52 12.00
C ASN A 216 -10.15 -1.30 12.89
N LYS A 217 -9.61 -1.29 14.11
CA LYS A 217 -9.73 -0.14 15.01
C LYS A 217 -9.17 1.14 14.39
N ARG A 218 -8.02 1.05 13.72
CA ARG A 218 -7.37 2.19 13.04
C ARG A 218 -8.22 2.70 11.87
N ILE A 219 -8.79 1.81 11.07
CA ILE A 219 -9.66 2.14 9.93
C ILE A 219 -10.92 2.85 10.44
N GLU A 220 -11.58 2.33 11.46
CA GLU A 220 -12.79 2.94 12.02
C GLU A 220 -12.52 4.33 12.64
N LEU A 221 -11.37 4.53 13.28
CA LEU A 221 -10.95 5.84 13.77
C LEU A 221 -10.71 6.83 12.61
N SER A 222 -10.16 6.36 11.49
CA SER A 222 -9.95 7.19 10.30
C SER A 222 -11.28 7.62 9.67
N LYS A 223 -12.23 6.70 9.52
CA LYS A 223 -13.59 7.00 9.00
C LYS A 223 -14.29 8.06 9.84
N LYS A 224 -14.25 7.94 11.18
CA LYS A 224 -14.88 8.93 12.09
C LYS A 224 -14.27 10.32 11.98
N GLN A 225 -12.97 10.43 11.67
CA GLN A 225 -12.34 11.74 11.49
C GLN A 225 -12.79 12.45 10.21
N GLN A 226 -13.16 11.71 9.16
CA GLN A 226 -13.64 12.28 7.90
C GLN A 226 -15.07 12.82 7.99
N THR A 227 -15.91 12.24 8.85
CA THR A 227 -17.30 12.69 9.02
C THR A 227 -17.42 13.99 9.82
N LEU A 228 -16.35 14.50 10.42
CA LEU A 228 -16.33 15.73 11.22
C LEU A 228 -15.94 16.98 10.40
N PHE A 229 -15.65 16.83 9.10
CA PHE A 229 -15.32 17.90 8.15
C PHE A 229 -16.16 17.80 6.87
#